data_adcafaf627b9b7d017b5dbd6e638b9d5
#
_entry.id   adcafaf627b9b7d017b5dbd6e638b9d5
#
_cell.length_a   1.000
_cell.length_b   1.000
_cell.length_c   1.000
_cell.angle_alpha   90.00
_cell.angle_beta   90.00
_cell.angle_gamma   90.00
#
_symmetry.space_group_name_H-M   'P 1'
#
loop_
_entity.id
_entity.type
_entity.pdbx_description
1 polymer ?
#
loop_
_entity_poly.entity_id
_entity_poly.type
_entity_poly.pdbx_seq_one_letter_code
_entity_poly.pdbx_strand_id
1 'polypeptide(L)'
;MKNYFQKASNKWKNNEIAIQRRTSASVAWQTLTFRGTLKVLLALILLLCGTEKSFASLPVPDEIYRGYQLVQDWDIASAEKLSKQLLKKYPKSGDAHFLQARIEFMKGNYERSWNILRLVGDNFEQVKEFKSHVDATRRASKNFISRETEHFIFRFEEGPDEILIHYAEKALEASYQILGKILNYYPEEKVLVEFYSDRKPFSKISPLTLKDILTSGTVALCKYNRIMMISPGSLVRGFNWMDTLSHEYVHYLLTKKSHNRLPLWMHEGIAKYLETQWRGENQYLSPIMETVLFNALKNDYRIPLEAMMPSLAKLKNAEDVQLAYAEVSSMMEYLTSIKGHAIFPRILEDLASNAEFENIFIKHVGQDLAGFQKSWENWAKKLELKSIPGIEVLTTEFKNRQGLESENKEYKKLNSRKARNLTFLGDILKSRDHFKAAIIEYKKALGESSTHSPVLFNKLAGTYLQTRNYHEAEVLLKKSLAFFPDFHTTLVNLGELYFSNQGYETARVYFEKAVHINPFNPFAHMRLIHVYDKLGLARDKELQARQFNYID
;
A
#
# COMPACT_ATOMS: atom_id res chain seq x y z
N MET A 1 -6.52 31.71 -20.98
CA MET A 1 -5.83 31.17 -19.78
C MET A 1 -5.40 32.23 -18.77
N LYS A 2 -4.96 33.45 -19.13
CA LYS A 2 -4.59 34.50 -18.15
C LYS A 2 -5.72 34.94 -17.20
N ASN A 3 -6.99 34.95 -17.65
CA ASN A 3 -8.13 35.40 -16.83
C ASN A 3 -8.64 34.38 -15.79
N TYR A 4 -8.21 33.14 -15.85
CA TYR A 4 -8.62 32.09 -14.88
C TYR A 4 -7.72 32.12 -13.64
N PHE A 5 -6.43 32.40 -13.82
CA PHE A 5 -5.46 32.50 -12.72
C PHE A 5 -5.64 33.76 -11.86
N GLN A 6 -6.11 34.85 -12.43
CA GLN A 6 -6.34 36.08 -11.70
C GLN A 6 -7.59 36.05 -10.79
N LYS A 7 -8.61 35.23 -11.16
CA LYS A 7 -9.79 35.00 -10.30
C LYS A 7 -9.51 34.08 -9.13
N ALA A 8 -8.62 33.08 -9.28
CA ALA A 8 -8.21 32.18 -8.21
C ALA A 8 -7.35 32.90 -7.15
N SER A 9 -6.41 33.76 -7.58
CA SER A 9 -5.54 34.57 -6.71
C SER A 9 -6.33 35.55 -5.82
N ASN A 10 -7.37 36.17 -6.36
CA ASN A 10 -8.19 37.15 -5.61
C ASN A 10 -9.13 36.45 -4.58
N LYS A 11 -9.50 35.21 -4.81
CA LYS A 11 -10.32 34.45 -3.84
C LYS A 11 -9.49 33.97 -2.65
N TRP A 12 -8.18 33.74 -2.84
CA TRP A 12 -7.24 33.37 -1.78
C TRP A 12 -6.91 34.56 -0.86
N LYS A 13 -6.63 35.71 -1.42
CA LYS A 13 -6.34 36.94 -0.62
C LYS A 13 -7.51 37.36 0.27
N ASN A 14 -8.75 37.18 -0.16
CA ASN A 14 -9.92 37.49 0.65
C ASN A 14 -10.18 36.53 1.80
N ASN A 15 -9.70 35.30 1.74
CA ASN A 15 -9.78 34.34 2.85
C ASN A 15 -8.70 34.57 3.93
N GLU A 16 -7.48 34.98 3.56
CA GLU A 16 -6.45 35.35 4.54
C GLU A 16 -6.84 36.57 5.39
N ILE A 17 -7.49 37.57 4.78
CA ILE A 17 -7.96 38.79 5.51
C ILE A 17 -9.10 38.43 6.49
N ALA A 18 -9.89 37.41 6.21
CA ALA A 18 -10.97 36.95 7.11
C ALA A 18 -10.45 36.17 8.31
N ILE A 19 -9.30 35.47 8.18
CA ILE A 19 -8.66 34.71 9.27
C ILE A 19 -7.89 35.65 10.20
N GLN A 20 -7.22 36.70 9.67
CA GLN A 20 -6.48 37.67 10.50
C GLN A 20 -7.36 38.60 11.34
N ARG A 21 -8.65 38.77 11.01
CA ARG A 21 -9.59 39.61 11.81
C ARG A 21 -10.26 38.88 12.97
N ARG A 22 -10.02 37.58 13.20
CA ARG A 22 -10.58 36.80 14.32
C ARG A 22 -9.61 36.52 15.44
N THR A 23 -8.36 36.95 15.38
CA THR A 23 -7.32 36.69 16.40
C THR A 23 -6.91 37.91 17.24
N SER A 24 -7.69 38.99 17.29
CA SER A 24 -7.43 40.13 18.17
C SER A 24 -8.60 40.35 19.13
N ALA A 25 -8.70 39.53 20.16
CA ALA A 25 -9.45 39.86 21.37
C ALA A 25 -8.80 39.19 22.58
N SER A 26 -8.01 40.02 23.25
CA SER A 26 -7.67 40.05 24.68
C SER A 26 -7.28 38.74 25.41
N VAL A 27 -5.98 38.65 25.67
CA VAL A 27 -5.33 37.88 26.72
C VAL A 27 -5.64 38.54 28.09
N ALA A 28 -6.19 37.76 29.02
CA ALA A 28 -6.12 38.05 30.46
C ALA A 28 -5.65 36.79 31.16
N TRP A 29 -4.56 36.94 31.88
CA TRP A 29 -3.83 35.93 32.64
C TRP A 29 -4.63 35.42 33.83
N GLN A 30 -4.63 34.12 34.05
CA GLN A 30 -4.53 33.54 35.41
C GLN A 30 -3.97 32.11 35.32
N THR A 31 -2.89 31.92 36.07
CA THR A 31 -2.19 30.67 36.36
C THR A 31 -3.09 29.69 37.08
N LEU A 32 -3.35 28.52 36.47
CA LEU A 32 -3.91 27.36 37.18
C LEU A 32 -3.19 26.09 36.73
N THR A 33 -2.79 25.37 37.74
CA THR A 33 -1.91 24.21 37.81
C THR A 33 -2.11 23.11 36.77
N PHE A 34 -1.00 22.63 36.26
CA PHE A 34 -0.74 21.72 35.13
C PHE A 34 -1.30 20.27 35.21
N ARG A 35 -2.17 19.97 36.17
CA ARG A 35 -2.79 18.64 36.33
C ARG A 35 -4.25 18.52 35.83
N GLY A 36 -4.88 19.62 35.46
CA GLY A 36 -6.27 19.64 34.95
C GLY A 36 -6.41 19.64 33.45
N THR A 37 -5.43 20.18 32.72
CA THR A 37 -5.54 20.47 31.30
C THR A 37 -5.35 19.24 30.37
N LEU A 38 -4.61 18.23 30.82
CA LEU A 38 -4.41 17.01 30.02
C LEU A 38 -5.68 16.13 29.96
N LYS A 39 -6.51 16.16 31.01
CA LYS A 39 -7.80 15.44 31.01
C LYS A 39 -8.85 16.08 30.08
N VAL A 40 -8.77 17.39 29.88
CA VAL A 40 -9.71 18.15 29.01
C VAL A 40 -9.31 18.06 27.54
N LEU A 41 -8.00 18.01 27.22
CA LEU A 41 -7.53 17.88 25.82
C LEU A 41 -7.77 16.49 25.25
N LEU A 42 -7.66 15.43 26.07
CA LEU A 42 -7.99 14.06 25.63
C LEU A 42 -9.51 13.83 25.46
N ALA A 43 -10.34 14.54 26.22
CA ALA A 43 -11.80 14.58 26.00
C ALA A 43 -12.17 15.33 24.70
N LEU A 44 -11.39 16.35 24.32
CA LEU A 44 -11.62 17.15 23.10
C LEU A 44 -11.18 16.44 21.81
N ILE A 45 -10.17 15.58 21.86
CA ILE A 45 -9.76 14.72 20.71
C ILE A 45 -10.78 13.59 20.45
N LEU A 46 -11.52 13.18 21.48
CA LEU A 46 -12.67 12.27 21.37
C LEU A 46 -13.97 12.98 20.92
N LEU A 47 -14.04 14.33 20.97
CA LEU A 47 -15.22 15.15 20.66
C LEU A 47 -15.22 15.78 19.25
N LEU A 48 -14.16 15.62 18.46
CA LEU A 48 -14.10 16.17 17.09
C LEU A 48 -14.68 15.26 16.00
N CYS A 49 -15.38 14.19 16.39
CA CYS A 49 -16.28 13.46 15.50
C CYS A 49 -17.70 13.44 16.06
N GLY A 50 -18.46 14.54 15.84
CA GLY A 50 -19.93 14.51 15.84
C GLY A 50 -20.60 14.90 17.15
N THR A 51 -21.23 16.07 17.16
CA THR A 51 -22.43 16.59 17.87
C THR A 51 -22.64 16.21 19.35
N GLU A 52 -22.56 17.26 20.17
CA GLU A 52 -22.89 17.26 21.60
C GLU A 52 -24.27 16.68 21.91
N LYS A 53 -24.29 15.61 22.71
CA LYS A 53 -25.30 15.39 23.76
C LYS A 53 -24.56 14.93 25.00
N SER A 54 -24.63 15.75 26.05
CA SER A 54 -24.16 15.52 27.38
C SER A 54 -24.76 14.22 27.93
N PHE A 55 -23.92 13.19 28.09
CA PHE A 55 -24.23 12.04 28.92
C PHE A 55 -23.18 11.98 30.02
N ALA A 56 -23.64 12.06 31.28
CA ALA A 56 -22.81 11.76 32.44
C ALA A 56 -22.36 10.30 32.34
N SER A 57 -21.14 10.08 31.84
CA SER A 57 -20.50 8.78 31.89
C SER A 57 -20.08 8.52 33.33
N LEU A 58 -20.46 7.38 33.88
CA LEU A 58 -19.81 6.83 35.05
C LEU A 58 -18.29 6.78 34.78
N PRO A 59 -17.43 7.21 35.70
CA PRO A 59 -16.00 7.21 35.44
C PRO A 59 -15.55 5.77 35.15
N VAL A 60 -15.04 5.56 33.95
CA VAL A 60 -14.39 4.30 33.58
C VAL A 60 -13.21 4.11 34.52
N PRO A 61 -13.10 2.99 35.26
CA PRO A 61 -11.97 2.76 36.12
C PRO A 61 -10.64 2.96 35.36
N ASP A 62 -9.67 3.64 35.96
CA ASP A 62 -8.36 3.94 35.34
C ASP A 62 -7.67 2.68 34.78
N GLU A 63 -7.91 1.53 35.42
CA GLU A 63 -7.42 0.22 34.97
C GLU A 63 -7.99 -0.21 33.62
N ILE A 64 -9.28 0.05 33.34
CA ILE A 64 -9.91 -0.28 32.04
C ILE A 64 -9.37 0.67 30.95
N TYR A 65 -9.23 1.96 31.27
CA TYR A 65 -8.62 2.92 30.35
C TYR A 65 -7.19 2.52 29.96
N ARG A 66 -6.39 2.08 30.94
CA ARG A 66 -5.06 1.53 30.68
C ARG A 66 -5.11 0.32 29.71
N GLY A 67 -6.11 -0.54 29.85
CA GLY A 67 -6.30 -1.67 28.93
C GLY A 67 -6.56 -1.20 27.48
N TYR A 68 -7.35 -0.15 27.30
CA TYR A 68 -7.57 0.44 25.98
C TYR A 68 -6.31 1.07 25.39
N GLN A 69 -5.48 1.72 26.22
CA GLN A 69 -4.18 2.25 25.78
C GLN A 69 -3.26 1.15 25.28
N LEU A 70 -3.14 0.04 26.02
CA LEU A 70 -2.33 -1.12 25.61
C LEU A 70 -2.79 -1.68 24.24
N VAL A 71 -4.12 -1.73 24.01
CA VAL A 71 -4.65 -2.14 22.69
C VAL A 71 -4.29 -1.13 21.61
N GLN A 72 -4.32 0.17 21.88
CA GLN A 72 -3.91 1.22 20.93
C GLN A 72 -2.41 1.17 20.62
N ASP A 73 -1.61 0.86 21.61
CA ASP A 73 -0.16 0.71 21.53
C ASP A 73 0.26 -0.64 20.88
N TRP A 74 -0.71 -1.48 20.55
CA TRP A 74 -0.53 -2.85 20.04
C TRP A 74 0.24 -3.78 21.00
N ASP A 75 0.29 -3.45 22.29
CA ASP A 75 0.77 -4.37 23.32
C ASP A 75 -0.37 -5.32 23.75
N ILE A 76 -0.66 -6.26 22.85
CA ILE A 76 -1.80 -7.17 23.01
C ILE A 76 -1.57 -8.15 24.16
N ALA A 77 -0.35 -8.57 24.40
CA ALA A 77 0.00 -9.49 25.48
C ALA A 77 -0.29 -8.87 26.87
N SER A 78 0.18 -7.64 27.10
CA SER A 78 -0.11 -6.90 28.35
C SER A 78 -1.60 -6.56 28.48
N ALA A 79 -2.26 -6.18 27.37
CA ALA A 79 -3.70 -5.93 27.35
C ALA A 79 -4.50 -7.18 27.76
N GLU A 80 -4.14 -8.35 27.24
CA GLU A 80 -4.79 -9.63 27.56
C GLU A 80 -4.61 -9.99 29.03
N LYS A 81 -3.38 -9.85 29.56
CA LYS A 81 -3.09 -10.10 30.97
C LYS A 81 -3.94 -9.21 31.87
N LEU A 82 -4.01 -7.91 31.57
CA LEU A 82 -4.81 -6.94 32.32
C LEU A 82 -6.31 -7.24 32.20
N SER A 83 -6.81 -7.55 30.99
CA SER A 83 -8.21 -7.87 30.76
C SER A 83 -8.69 -9.08 31.56
N LYS A 84 -7.86 -10.15 31.67
CA LYS A 84 -8.16 -11.32 32.51
C LYS A 84 -8.30 -10.94 33.99
N GLN A 85 -7.48 -10.03 34.50
CA GLN A 85 -7.57 -9.53 35.86
C GLN A 85 -8.85 -8.67 36.08
N LEU A 86 -9.17 -7.79 35.12
CA LEU A 86 -10.35 -6.94 35.16
C LEU A 86 -11.65 -7.76 35.11
N LEU A 87 -11.73 -8.78 34.26
CA LEU A 87 -12.91 -9.66 34.22
C LEU A 87 -13.10 -10.48 35.51
N LYS A 88 -12.00 -10.86 36.17
CA LYS A 88 -12.07 -11.51 37.48
C LYS A 88 -12.58 -10.56 38.56
N LYS A 89 -12.14 -9.28 38.52
CA LYS A 89 -12.51 -8.23 39.48
C LYS A 89 -13.92 -7.67 39.22
N TYR A 90 -14.28 -7.53 37.94
CA TYR A 90 -15.52 -6.91 37.46
C TYR A 90 -16.26 -7.81 36.46
N PRO A 91 -16.76 -9.00 36.84
CA PRO A 91 -17.29 -9.99 35.89
C PRO A 91 -18.56 -9.55 35.15
N LYS A 92 -19.25 -8.51 35.62
CA LYS A 92 -20.46 -7.95 35.00
C LYS A 92 -20.21 -6.62 34.27
N SER A 93 -18.95 -6.14 34.21
CA SER A 93 -18.63 -4.87 33.57
C SER A 93 -18.69 -5.00 32.04
N GLY A 94 -19.56 -4.20 31.39
CA GLY A 94 -19.64 -4.10 29.94
C GLY A 94 -18.32 -3.62 29.32
N ASP A 95 -17.64 -2.66 29.96
CA ASP A 95 -16.36 -2.11 29.48
C ASP A 95 -15.23 -3.15 29.53
N ALA A 96 -15.19 -4.00 30.59
CA ALA A 96 -14.21 -5.07 30.67
C ALA A 96 -14.44 -6.14 29.58
N HIS A 97 -15.70 -6.48 29.30
CA HIS A 97 -16.05 -7.36 28.19
C HIS A 97 -15.75 -6.73 26.83
N PHE A 98 -16.02 -5.42 26.67
CA PHE A 98 -15.70 -4.71 25.44
C PHE A 98 -14.19 -4.67 25.19
N LEU A 99 -13.37 -4.43 26.21
CA LEU A 99 -11.91 -4.53 26.14
C LEU A 99 -11.47 -5.94 25.71
N GLN A 100 -12.03 -6.98 26.34
CA GLN A 100 -11.72 -8.37 25.97
C GLN A 100 -12.10 -8.67 24.51
N ALA A 101 -13.26 -8.18 24.04
CA ALA A 101 -13.69 -8.36 22.68
C ALA A 101 -12.72 -7.69 21.67
N ARG A 102 -12.22 -6.49 22.00
CA ARG A 102 -11.20 -5.81 21.17
C ARG A 102 -9.90 -6.58 21.10
N ILE A 103 -9.45 -7.16 22.22
CA ILE A 103 -8.25 -7.99 22.28
C ILE A 103 -8.43 -9.25 21.39
N GLU A 104 -9.55 -9.95 21.52
CA GLU A 104 -9.83 -11.13 20.69
C GLU A 104 -9.88 -10.78 19.20
N PHE A 105 -10.44 -9.62 18.85
CA PHE A 105 -10.42 -9.11 17.49
C PHE A 105 -9.00 -8.86 16.96
N MET A 106 -8.15 -8.21 17.79
CA MET A 106 -6.74 -7.96 17.44
C MET A 106 -5.92 -9.25 17.31
N LYS A 107 -6.33 -10.34 17.94
CA LYS A 107 -5.74 -11.68 17.84
C LYS A 107 -6.29 -12.48 16.64
N GLY A 108 -7.22 -11.90 15.85
CA GLY A 108 -7.88 -12.59 14.75
C GLY A 108 -8.95 -13.60 15.17
N ASN A 109 -9.40 -13.59 16.42
CA ASN A 109 -10.43 -14.48 16.97
C ASN A 109 -11.84 -13.87 16.82
N TYR A 110 -12.29 -13.65 15.57
CA TYR A 110 -13.48 -12.84 15.26
C TYR A 110 -14.78 -13.43 15.82
N GLU A 111 -14.96 -14.75 15.78
CA GLU A 111 -16.12 -15.41 16.37
C GLU A 111 -16.16 -15.23 17.89
N ARG A 112 -15.02 -15.36 18.56
CA ARG A 112 -14.92 -15.16 19.99
C ARG A 112 -15.19 -13.70 20.36
N SER A 113 -14.61 -12.76 19.63
CA SER A 113 -14.87 -11.33 19.78
C SER A 113 -16.39 -11.04 19.65
N TRP A 114 -17.03 -11.55 18.60
CA TRP A 114 -18.45 -11.39 18.38
C TRP A 114 -19.31 -11.95 19.52
N ASN A 115 -19.01 -13.16 19.98
CA ASN A 115 -19.74 -13.79 21.09
C ASN A 115 -19.64 -12.99 22.38
N ILE A 116 -18.47 -12.39 22.68
CA ILE A 116 -18.30 -11.49 23.83
C ILE A 116 -19.11 -10.20 23.63
N LEU A 117 -19.07 -9.60 22.43
CA LEU A 117 -19.80 -8.37 22.13
C LEU A 117 -21.33 -8.50 22.27
N ARG A 118 -21.88 -9.70 22.11
CA ARG A 118 -23.32 -9.95 22.35
C ARG A 118 -23.72 -9.76 23.81
N LEU A 119 -22.75 -9.83 24.75
CA LEU A 119 -22.97 -9.58 26.19
C LEU A 119 -22.85 -8.09 26.53
N VAL A 120 -22.32 -7.27 25.62
CA VAL A 120 -22.12 -5.82 25.85
C VAL A 120 -23.35 -5.06 25.35
N GLY A 121 -23.91 -4.18 26.17
CA GLY A 121 -25.04 -3.32 25.76
C GLY A 121 -24.67 -2.32 24.67
N ASP A 122 -25.67 -1.88 23.89
CA ASP A 122 -25.50 -0.94 22.76
C ASP A 122 -25.63 0.53 23.20
N ASN A 123 -25.20 0.85 24.40
CA ASN A 123 -25.40 2.16 25.01
C ASN A 123 -24.54 3.28 24.39
N PHE A 124 -23.48 2.92 23.68
CA PHE A 124 -22.53 3.85 23.07
C PHE A 124 -22.38 3.58 21.56
N GLU A 125 -22.30 4.64 20.76
CA GLU A 125 -22.16 4.54 19.30
C GLU A 125 -20.89 3.76 18.91
N GLN A 126 -19.77 3.99 19.60
CA GLN A 126 -18.51 3.28 19.37
C GLN A 126 -18.64 1.74 19.54
N VAL A 127 -19.49 1.27 20.46
CA VAL A 127 -19.76 -0.16 20.63
C VAL A 127 -20.54 -0.70 19.44
N LYS A 128 -21.52 0.04 18.92
CA LYS A 128 -22.30 -0.35 17.74
C LYS A 128 -21.44 -0.41 16.48
N GLU A 129 -20.61 0.63 16.27
CA GLU A 129 -19.67 0.67 15.14
C GLU A 129 -18.70 -0.51 15.20
N PHE A 130 -18.11 -0.78 16.37
CA PHE A 130 -17.19 -1.90 16.52
C PHE A 130 -17.91 -3.25 16.35
N LYS A 131 -19.11 -3.44 16.85
CA LYS A 131 -19.94 -4.63 16.61
C LYS A 131 -20.17 -4.84 15.09
N SER A 132 -20.54 -3.78 14.38
CA SER A 132 -20.73 -3.83 12.93
C SER A 132 -19.46 -4.24 12.20
N HIS A 133 -18.32 -3.69 12.63
CA HIS A 133 -17.01 -4.00 12.06
C HIS A 133 -16.58 -5.46 12.31
N VAL A 134 -16.75 -5.96 13.54
CA VAL A 134 -16.47 -7.35 13.89
C VAL A 134 -17.37 -8.31 13.11
N ASP A 135 -18.66 -8.02 12.99
CA ASP A 135 -19.59 -8.86 12.22
C ASP A 135 -19.24 -8.87 10.73
N ALA A 136 -18.87 -7.73 10.16
CA ALA A 136 -18.39 -7.65 8.77
C ALA A 136 -17.13 -8.50 8.55
N THR A 137 -16.15 -8.40 9.46
CA THR A 137 -14.90 -9.16 9.40
C THR A 137 -15.16 -10.65 9.52
N ARG A 138 -15.96 -11.07 10.51
CA ARG A 138 -16.34 -12.46 10.74
C ARG A 138 -17.02 -13.09 9.52
N ARG A 139 -17.94 -12.36 8.87
CA ARG A 139 -18.60 -12.82 7.64
C ARG A 139 -17.64 -12.90 6.46
N ALA A 140 -16.73 -11.92 6.32
CA ALA A 140 -15.77 -11.88 5.24
C ALA A 140 -14.73 -13.01 5.33
N SER A 141 -14.40 -13.47 6.55
CA SER A 141 -13.41 -14.51 6.80
C SER A 141 -14.03 -15.88 7.17
N LYS A 142 -15.35 -16.05 7.01
CA LYS A 142 -16.06 -17.27 7.45
C LYS A 142 -15.52 -18.57 6.85
N ASN A 143 -15.13 -18.52 5.58
CA ASN A 143 -14.65 -19.68 4.83
C ASN A 143 -13.12 -19.70 4.71
N PHE A 144 -12.43 -18.91 5.51
CA PHE A 144 -10.98 -18.87 5.46
C PHE A 144 -10.38 -20.16 6.05
N ILE A 145 -9.43 -20.70 5.32
CA ILE A 145 -8.50 -21.71 5.82
C ILE A 145 -7.21 -21.02 6.28
N SER A 146 -6.41 -21.72 7.06
CA SER A 146 -5.14 -21.22 7.60
C SER A 146 -3.97 -22.07 7.14
N ARG A 147 -2.85 -21.42 6.82
CA ARG A 147 -1.54 -22.04 6.63
C ARG A 147 -0.54 -21.29 7.49
N GLU A 148 0.35 -22.03 8.16
CA GLU A 148 1.35 -21.44 9.04
C GLU A 148 2.75 -21.69 8.53
N THR A 149 3.61 -20.70 8.69
CA THR A 149 5.05 -20.78 8.50
C THR A 149 5.76 -20.57 9.84
N GLU A 150 7.06 -20.34 9.84
CA GLU A 150 7.81 -20.11 11.08
C GLU A 150 7.31 -18.86 11.83
N HIS A 151 7.10 -17.74 11.12
CA HIS A 151 6.76 -16.45 11.74
C HIS A 151 5.41 -15.87 11.31
N PHE A 152 4.65 -16.54 10.41
CA PHE A 152 3.41 -16.01 9.87
C PHE A 152 2.25 -17.02 9.93
N ILE A 153 1.02 -16.48 9.98
CA ILE A 153 -0.23 -17.22 9.81
C ILE A 153 -0.95 -16.60 8.62
N PHE A 154 -1.08 -17.34 7.52
CA PHE A 154 -1.84 -16.93 6.35
C PHE A 154 -3.27 -17.42 6.44
N ARG A 155 -4.24 -16.51 6.20
CA ARG A 155 -5.66 -16.84 6.10
C ARG A 155 -6.22 -16.36 4.77
N PHE A 156 -6.94 -17.23 4.09
CA PHE A 156 -7.49 -16.97 2.76
C PHE A 156 -8.65 -17.93 2.48
N GLU A 157 -9.47 -17.61 1.49
CA GLU A 157 -10.54 -18.49 1.02
C GLU A 157 -9.95 -19.66 0.25
N GLU A 158 -10.40 -20.90 0.52
CA GLU A 158 -9.94 -22.10 -0.16
C GLU A 158 -10.14 -21.98 -1.68
N GLY A 159 -9.13 -22.33 -2.47
CA GLY A 159 -9.17 -22.26 -3.93
C GLY A 159 -7.92 -21.62 -4.56
N PRO A 160 -8.08 -20.85 -5.65
CA PRO A 160 -6.93 -20.34 -6.41
C PRO A 160 -5.93 -19.50 -5.60
N ASP A 161 -6.37 -18.84 -4.52
CA ASP A 161 -5.49 -18.02 -3.68
C ASP A 161 -4.44 -18.86 -2.90
N GLU A 162 -4.55 -20.19 -2.88
CA GLU A 162 -3.51 -21.07 -2.33
C GLU A 162 -2.15 -20.90 -3.03
N ILE A 163 -2.16 -20.51 -4.32
CA ILE A 163 -0.93 -20.25 -5.06
C ILE A 163 -0.10 -19.12 -4.42
N LEU A 164 -0.73 -18.17 -3.73
CA LEU A 164 -0.06 -17.02 -3.12
C LEU A 164 0.86 -17.44 -1.98
N ILE A 165 0.53 -18.51 -1.27
CA ILE A 165 1.16 -18.85 0.01
C ILE A 165 2.65 -19.12 -0.14
N HIS A 166 3.05 -19.88 -1.16
CA HIS A 166 4.45 -20.16 -1.44
C HIS A 166 5.29 -18.89 -1.68
N TYR A 167 4.74 -17.92 -2.43
CA TYR A 167 5.41 -16.66 -2.71
C TYR A 167 5.41 -15.73 -1.50
N ALA A 168 4.28 -15.67 -0.77
CA ALA A 168 4.14 -14.87 0.44
C ALA A 168 5.09 -15.34 1.55
N GLU A 169 5.20 -16.67 1.76
CA GLU A 169 6.16 -17.26 2.66
C GLU A 169 7.58 -16.81 2.32
N LYS A 170 8.01 -16.99 1.07
CA LYS A 170 9.35 -16.58 0.63
C LYS A 170 9.63 -15.10 0.89
N ALA A 171 8.69 -14.22 0.56
CA ALA A 171 8.86 -12.79 0.73
C ALA A 171 8.86 -12.36 2.19
N LEU A 172 7.92 -12.85 2.99
CA LEU A 172 7.75 -12.43 4.37
C LEU A 172 8.76 -13.05 5.33
N GLU A 173 9.17 -14.31 5.14
CA GLU A 173 10.23 -14.92 5.96
C GLU A 173 11.58 -14.22 5.67
N ALA A 174 11.89 -13.87 4.41
CA ALA A 174 13.04 -13.04 4.10
C ALA A 174 12.92 -11.64 4.70
N SER A 175 11.74 -11.02 4.65
CA SER A 175 11.45 -9.74 5.28
C SER A 175 11.65 -9.78 6.79
N TYR A 176 11.21 -10.86 7.46
CA TYR A 176 11.40 -11.04 8.90
C TYR A 176 12.89 -10.96 9.28
N GLN A 177 13.74 -11.69 8.56
CA GLN A 177 15.18 -11.71 8.84
C GLN A 177 15.85 -10.36 8.55
N ILE A 178 15.59 -9.79 7.38
CA ILE A 178 16.30 -8.60 6.90
C ILE A 178 15.78 -7.34 7.62
N LEU A 179 14.47 -7.14 7.65
CA LEU A 179 13.86 -5.97 8.27
C LEU A 179 13.94 -6.00 9.79
N GLY A 180 13.85 -7.22 10.38
CA GLY A 180 14.08 -7.42 11.82
C GLY A 180 15.46 -6.94 12.23
N LYS A 181 16.50 -7.23 11.43
CA LYS A 181 17.87 -6.74 11.64
C LYS A 181 17.97 -5.22 11.47
N ILE A 182 17.38 -4.66 10.41
CA ILE A 182 17.45 -3.20 10.13
C ILE A 182 16.75 -2.41 11.24
N LEU A 183 15.56 -2.84 11.66
CA LEU A 183 14.76 -2.16 12.67
C LEU A 183 15.08 -2.60 14.10
N ASN A 184 15.99 -3.56 14.29
CA ASN A 184 16.32 -4.16 15.59
C ASN A 184 15.06 -4.58 16.36
N TYR A 185 14.16 -5.33 15.69
CA TYR A 185 12.91 -5.80 16.28
C TYR A 185 12.39 -7.06 15.58
N TYR A 186 12.16 -8.11 16.33
CA TYR A 186 11.60 -9.37 15.88
C TYR A 186 10.32 -9.67 16.66
N PRO A 187 9.15 -9.76 16.01
CA PRO A 187 7.92 -10.18 16.69
C PRO A 187 8.06 -11.58 17.30
N GLU A 188 7.66 -11.73 18.57
CA GLU A 188 7.65 -13.03 19.25
C GLU A 188 6.47 -13.91 18.83
N GLU A 189 5.35 -13.28 18.48
CA GLU A 189 4.14 -13.94 18.03
C GLU A 189 4.08 -13.96 16.50
N LYS A 190 3.51 -15.06 15.93
CA LYS A 190 3.29 -15.12 14.48
C LYS A 190 2.39 -13.99 13.99
N VAL A 191 2.77 -13.37 12.90
CA VAL A 191 2.03 -12.26 12.29
C VAL A 191 0.90 -12.79 11.41
N LEU A 192 -0.32 -12.29 11.64
CA LEU A 192 -1.50 -12.66 10.87
C LEU A 192 -1.53 -11.90 9.55
N VAL A 193 -1.67 -12.64 8.44
CA VAL A 193 -1.80 -12.12 7.07
C VAL A 193 -3.07 -12.68 6.46
N GLU A 194 -3.96 -11.81 6.00
CA GLU A 194 -5.26 -12.19 5.44
C GLU A 194 -5.39 -11.73 3.98
N PHE A 195 -5.68 -12.68 3.06
CA PHE A 195 -5.96 -12.38 1.66
C PHE A 195 -7.47 -12.38 1.42
N TYR A 196 -7.95 -11.33 0.78
CA TYR A 196 -9.36 -11.15 0.43
C TYR A 196 -9.55 -11.21 -1.08
N SER A 197 -10.42 -12.06 -1.55
CA SER A 197 -10.66 -12.33 -2.97
C SER A 197 -11.30 -11.15 -3.73
N ASP A 198 -11.87 -10.13 -3.03
CA ASP A 198 -12.51 -8.95 -3.67
C ASP A 198 -12.32 -7.68 -2.80
N ARG A 199 -12.30 -6.52 -3.45
CA ARG A 199 -12.29 -5.19 -2.83
C ARG A 199 -13.51 -4.88 -1.96
N LYS A 200 -14.67 -5.52 -2.21
CA LYS A 200 -15.90 -5.26 -1.45
C LYS A 200 -15.82 -5.77 -0.01
N PRO A 201 -15.45 -7.03 0.27
CA PRO A 201 -15.14 -7.45 1.63
C PRO A 201 -14.07 -6.56 2.26
N PHE A 202 -12.97 -6.30 1.55
CA PHE A 202 -11.86 -5.49 2.03
C PHE A 202 -12.29 -4.07 2.46
N SER A 203 -13.17 -3.39 1.71
CA SER A 203 -13.69 -2.06 2.08
C SER A 203 -14.57 -2.07 3.34
N LYS A 204 -15.18 -3.20 3.69
CA LYS A 204 -16.03 -3.32 4.90
C LYS A 204 -15.23 -3.58 6.17
N ILE A 205 -14.04 -4.15 6.02
CA ILE A 205 -13.16 -4.54 7.14
C ILE A 205 -11.98 -3.59 7.34
N SER A 206 -11.76 -2.68 6.41
CA SER A 206 -10.75 -1.64 6.47
C SER A 206 -11.39 -0.26 6.69
N PRO A 207 -10.61 0.75 7.09
CA PRO A 207 -11.11 2.13 7.21
C PRO A 207 -11.32 2.83 5.86
N LEU A 208 -11.06 2.13 4.74
CA LEU A 208 -11.14 2.68 3.38
C LEU A 208 -12.49 2.39 2.75
N THR A 209 -13.09 3.40 2.12
CA THR A 209 -14.27 3.21 1.29
C THR A 209 -13.89 2.60 -0.07
N LEU A 210 -14.87 2.01 -0.78
CA LEU A 210 -14.65 1.55 -2.16
C LEU A 210 -14.12 2.67 -3.07
N LYS A 211 -14.56 3.91 -2.84
CA LYS A 211 -14.08 5.08 -3.60
C LYS A 211 -12.60 5.34 -3.32
N ASP A 212 -12.19 5.30 -2.05
CA ASP A 212 -10.78 5.49 -1.67
C ASP A 212 -9.90 4.42 -2.34
N ILE A 213 -10.30 3.15 -2.26
CA ILE A 213 -9.60 2.02 -2.89
C ILE A 213 -9.45 2.21 -4.41
N LEU A 214 -10.51 2.62 -5.09
CA LEU A 214 -10.50 2.84 -6.54
C LEU A 214 -9.68 4.08 -6.96
N THR A 215 -9.63 5.10 -6.12
CA THR A 215 -8.91 6.35 -6.42
C THR A 215 -7.41 6.22 -6.15
N SER A 216 -7.05 5.64 -5.00
CA SER A 216 -5.65 5.49 -4.59
C SER A 216 -4.97 4.24 -5.17
N GLY A 217 -5.76 3.23 -5.55
CA GLY A 217 -5.24 1.92 -5.91
C GLY A 217 -4.77 1.09 -4.71
N THR A 218 -5.14 1.46 -3.47
CA THR A 218 -4.73 0.73 -2.26
C THR A 218 -5.25 -0.70 -2.29
N VAL A 219 -4.35 -1.65 -2.21
CA VAL A 219 -4.62 -3.10 -2.29
C VAL A 219 -4.25 -3.84 -1.01
N ALA A 220 -3.55 -3.19 -0.08
CA ALA A 220 -3.16 -3.77 1.20
C ALA A 220 -3.22 -2.73 2.31
N LEU A 221 -3.23 -3.20 3.55
CA LEU A 221 -3.27 -2.36 4.74
C LEU A 221 -2.83 -3.14 5.97
N CYS A 222 -1.90 -2.59 6.75
CA CYS A 222 -1.56 -3.06 8.08
C CYS A 222 -2.41 -2.36 9.14
N LYS A 223 -3.38 -3.06 9.73
CA LYS A 223 -4.29 -2.51 10.76
C LYS A 223 -4.78 -3.62 11.68
N TYR A 224 -5.16 -3.25 12.91
CA TYR A 224 -5.74 -4.19 13.85
C TYR A 224 -4.84 -5.40 14.15
N ASN A 225 -3.53 -5.15 14.30
CA ASN A 225 -2.50 -6.16 14.57
C ASN A 225 -2.39 -7.26 13.49
N ARG A 226 -2.72 -6.96 12.25
CA ARG A 226 -2.63 -7.87 11.10
C ARG A 226 -2.38 -7.14 9.79
N ILE A 227 -1.89 -7.87 8.82
CA ILE A 227 -1.78 -7.44 7.42
C ILE A 227 -3.00 -7.95 6.66
N MET A 228 -3.64 -7.09 5.90
CA MET A 228 -4.77 -7.41 5.04
C MET A 228 -4.44 -7.03 3.61
N MET A 229 -4.69 -7.92 2.66
CA MET A 229 -4.41 -7.68 1.25
C MET A 229 -5.54 -8.17 0.36
N ILE A 230 -5.85 -7.40 -0.69
CA ILE A 230 -6.70 -7.88 -1.79
C ILE A 230 -5.85 -8.81 -2.66
N SER A 231 -6.36 -9.99 -2.96
CA SER A 231 -5.68 -10.96 -3.83
C SER A 231 -5.28 -10.33 -5.17
N PRO A 232 -4.03 -10.51 -5.64
CA PRO A 232 -3.64 -10.13 -6.99
C PRO A 232 -4.56 -10.71 -8.07
N GLY A 233 -5.21 -11.84 -7.80
CA GLY A 233 -6.22 -12.45 -8.66
C GLY A 233 -7.45 -11.56 -8.95
N SER A 234 -7.74 -10.58 -8.08
CA SER A 234 -8.79 -9.58 -8.30
C SER A 234 -8.42 -8.51 -9.33
N LEU A 235 -7.15 -8.38 -9.70
CA LEU A 235 -6.67 -7.34 -10.60
C LEU A 235 -6.51 -7.87 -12.02
N VAL A 236 -6.66 -6.99 -12.99
CA VAL A 236 -6.56 -7.35 -14.41
C VAL A 236 -5.16 -7.86 -14.75
N ARG A 237 -4.10 -7.24 -14.19
CA ARG A 237 -2.70 -7.56 -14.52
C ARG A 237 -1.85 -8.00 -13.34
N GLY A 238 -2.44 -8.10 -12.14
CA GLY A 238 -1.66 -8.23 -10.92
C GLY A 238 -0.94 -6.91 -10.56
N PHE A 239 0.02 -6.98 -9.67
CA PHE A 239 0.87 -5.88 -9.19
C PHE A 239 2.05 -6.47 -8.42
N ASN A 240 3.02 -5.64 -8.02
CA ASN A 240 4.15 -6.10 -7.20
C ASN A 240 3.71 -6.34 -5.75
N TRP A 241 2.92 -7.38 -5.55
CA TRP A 241 2.23 -7.68 -4.29
C TRP A 241 3.17 -8.21 -3.21
N MET A 242 4.29 -8.83 -3.57
CA MET A 242 5.27 -9.30 -2.58
C MET A 242 6.04 -8.12 -1.94
N ASP A 243 6.43 -7.10 -2.74
CA ASP A 243 6.99 -5.86 -2.18
C ASP A 243 5.92 -5.12 -1.35
N THR A 244 4.65 -5.15 -1.78
CA THR A 244 3.53 -4.62 -1.00
C THR A 244 3.34 -5.38 0.32
N LEU A 245 3.48 -6.70 0.35
CA LEU A 245 3.46 -7.47 1.62
C LEU A 245 4.61 -7.05 2.54
N SER A 246 5.82 -6.89 1.99
CA SER A 246 6.97 -6.40 2.73
C SER A 246 6.74 -4.98 3.28
N HIS A 247 6.14 -4.09 2.48
CA HIS A 247 5.73 -2.74 2.88
C HIS A 247 4.77 -2.78 4.09
N GLU A 248 3.72 -3.60 4.03
CA GLU A 248 2.76 -3.76 5.13
C GLU A 248 3.41 -4.42 6.37
N TYR A 249 4.38 -5.30 6.16
CA TYR A 249 5.14 -5.87 7.26
C TYR A 249 6.06 -4.84 7.93
N VAL A 250 6.66 -3.90 7.17
CA VAL A 250 7.36 -2.76 7.76
C VAL A 250 6.40 -1.96 8.65
N HIS A 251 5.19 -1.65 8.17
CA HIS A 251 4.17 -0.97 8.99
C HIS A 251 3.87 -1.72 10.28
N TYR A 252 3.80 -3.05 10.24
CA TYR A 252 3.61 -3.88 11.42
C TYR A 252 4.76 -3.69 12.44
N LEU A 253 6.01 -3.80 11.97
CA LEU A 253 7.20 -3.64 12.83
C LEU A 253 7.28 -2.23 13.44
N LEU A 254 7.06 -1.19 12.62
CA LEU A 254 7.08 0.20 13.07
C LEU A 254 6.02 0.47 14.15
N THR A 255 4.79 -0.01 13.91
CA THR A 255 3.68 0.15 14.87
C THR A 255 3.99 -0.52 16.21
N LYS A 256 4.46 -1.77 16.16
CA LYS A 256 4.83 -2.52 17.37
C LYS A 256 5.97 -1.85 18.14
N LYS A 257 7.06 -1.51 17.47
CA LYS A 257 8.26 -0.97 18.10
C LYS A 257 8.08 0.46 18.63
N SER A 258 7.28 1.30 17.95
CA SER A 258 7.00 2.68 18.37
C SER A 258 5.77 2.82 19.27
N HIS A 259 5.08 1.73 19.60
CA HIS A 259 3.78 1.76 20.26
C HIS A 259 2.77 2.64 19.52
N ASN A 260 2.77 2.54 18.17
CA ASN A 260 1.86 3.27 17.28
C ASN A 260 1.97 4.82 17.37
N ARG A 261 3.17 5.34 17.64
CA ARG A 261 3.41 6.79 17.87
C ARG A 261 4.22 7.46 16.76
N LEU A 262 4.67 6.70 15.74
CA LEU A 262 5.42 7.26 14.63
C LEU A 262 4.49 8.11 13.73
N PRO A 263 4.87 9.34 13.34
CA PRO A 263 4.09 10.14 12.41
C PRO A 263 3.90 9.46 11.05
N LEU A 264 2.73 9.65 10.44
CA LEU A 264 2.34 8.94 9.22
C LEU A 264 3.34 9.13 8.07
N TRP A 265 3.81 10.35 7.83
CA TRP A 265 4.76 10.61 6.74
C TRP A 265 6.05 9.80 6.87
N MET A 266 6.56 9.63 8.10
CA MET A 266 7.76 8.84 8.38
C MET A 266 7.44 7.34 8.35
N HIS A 267 6.23 6.98 8.78
CA HIS A 267 5.73 5.60 8.70
C HIS A 267 5.68 5.10 7.27
N GLU A 268 5.07 5.89 6.36
CA GLU A 268 4.99 5.60 4.93
C GLU A 268 6.37 5.69 4.24
N GLY A 269 7.17 6.68 4.66
CA GLY A 269 8.52 6.87 4.13
C GLY A 269 9.42 5.67 4.39
N ILE A 270 9.48 5.18 5.64
CA ILE A 270 10.29 4.01 6.00
C ILE A 270 9.75 2.76 5.30
N ALA A 271 8.42 2.58 5.26
CA ALA A 271 7.82 1.42 4.62
C ALA A 271 8.17 1.37 3.12
N LYS A 272 8.00 2.49 2.40
CA LYS A 272 8.34 2.59 0.98
C LYS A 272 9.84 2.45 0.71
N TYR A 273 10.67 2.97 1.62
CA TYR A 273 12.13 2.89 1.52
C TYR A 273 12.65 1.46 1.70
N LEU A 274 12.02 0.67 2.56
CA LEU A 274 12.48 -0.67 2.92
C LEU A 274 11.76 -1.81 2.18
N GLU A 275 10.67 -1.55 1.45
CA GLU A 275 9.80 -2.59 0.88
C GLU A 275 10.49 -3.59 -0.05
N THR A 276 11.60 -3.21 -0.70
CA THR A 276 12.35 -4.07 -1.65
C THR A 276 13.56 -4.76 -1.03
N GLN A 277 13.90 -4.44 0.23
CA GLN A 277 15.09 -4.96 0.90
C GLN A 277 15.08 -6.49 1.07
N TRP A 278 13.90 -7.11 1.20
CA TRP A 278 13.76 -8.57 1.36
C TRP A 278 14.38 -9.36 0.21
N ARG A 279 14.48 -8.77 -0.99
CA ARG A 279 15.08 -9.36 -2.18
C ARG A 279 16.47 -8.77 -2.52
N GLY A 280 17.07 -8.03 -1.58
CA GLY A 280 18.42 -7.45 -1.73
C GLY A 280 18.49 -6.23 -2.64
N GLU A 281 17.35 -5.58 -2.95
CA GLU A 281 17.29 -4.37 -3.75
C GLU A 281 17.01 -3.14 -2.86
N ASN A 282 17.50 -1.98 -3.28
CA ASN A 282 17.21 -0.68 -2.64
C ASN A 282 16.56 0.26 -3.67
N GLN A 283 15.37 -0.14 -4.15
CA GLN A 283 14.63 0.64 -5.15
C GLN A 283 13.50 1.41 -4.47
N TYR A 284 13.81 2.57 -3.91
CA TYR A 284 12.85 3.43 -3.21
C TYR A 284 12.06 4.37 -4.14
N LEU A 285 12.48 4.54 -5.41
CA LEU A 285 11.77 5.31 -6.44
C LEU A 285 11.54 4.44 -7.68
N SER A 286 10.31 4.42 -8.17
CA SER A 286 9.98 3.90 -9.50
C SER A 286 10.22 4.98 -10.57
N PRO A 287 10.31 4.64 -11.88
CA PRO A 287 10.45 5.64 -12.94
C PRO A 287 9.35 6.71 -12.96
N ILE A 288 8.13 6.33 -12.56
CA ILE A 288 7.01 7.27 -12.40
C ILE A 288 7.29 8.21 -11.22
N MET A 289 7.71 7.68 -10.08
CA MET A 289 8.03 8.45 -8.88
C MET A 289 9.20 9.40 -9.11
N GLU A 290 10.27 8.95 -9.80
CA GLU A 290 11.37 9.83 -10.22
C GLU A 290 10.86 11.00 -11.07
N THR A 291 10.00 10.71 -12.05
CA THR A 291 9.46 11.74 -12.95
C THR A 291 8.59 12.76 -12.22
N VAL A 292 7.68 12.33 -11.34
CA VAL A 292 6.80 13.26 -10.59
C VAL A 292 7.61 14.06 -9.58
N LEU A 293 8.61 13.46 -8.92
CA LEU A 293 9.51 14.17 -8.00
C LEU A 293 10.35 15.22 -8.74
N PHE A 294 10.94 14.85 -9.88
CA PHE A 294 11.69 15.80 -10.72
C PHE A 294 10.84 17.01 -11.09
N ASN A 295 9.61 16.77 -11.59
CA ASN A 295 8.70 17.84 -11.99
C ASN A 295 8.28 18.71 -10.81
N ALA A 296 8.03 18.12 -9.65
CA ALA A 296 7.66 18.82 -8.43
C ALA A 296 8.81 19.71 -7.93
N LEU A 297 10.03 19.19 -7.86
CA LEU A 297 11.24 19.95 -7.48
C LEU A 297 11.51 21.12 -8.42
N LYS A 298 11.28 20.93 -9.74
CA LYS A 298 11.46 21.98 -10.75
C LYS A 298 10.44 23.11 -10.63
N ASN A 299 9.21 22.79 -10.18
CA ASN A 299 8.11 23.74 -10.08
C ASN A 299 7.86 24.24 -8.65
N ASP A 300 8.77 23.95 -7.71
CA ASP A 300 8.65 24.26 -6.28
C ASP A 300 7.28 23.81 -5.68
N TYR A 301 6.76 22.68 -6.18
CA TYR A 301 5.53 22.05 -5.68
C TYR A 301 5.89 20.97 -4.67
N ARG A 302 5.08 20.85 -3.60
CA ARG A 302 5.23 19.83 -2.54
C ARG A 302 3.88 19.39 -2.02
N ILE A 303 3.83 18.18 -1.52
CA ILE A 303 2.70 17.71 -0.72
C ILE A 303 2.99 18.05 0.75
N PRO A 304 2.21 18.95 1.40
CA PRO A 304 2.39 19.21 2.82
C PRO A 304 2.26 17.92 3.64
N LEU A 305 3.14 17.71 4.63
CA LEU A 305 3.12 16.48 5.45
C LEU A 305 1.78 16.32 6.19
N GLU A 306 1.14 17.43 6.56
CA GLU A 306 -0.18 17.46 7.20
C GLU A 306 -1.28 16.99 6.23
N ALA A 307 -1.13 17.24 4.93
CA ALA A 307 -2.08 16.80 3.90
C ALA A 307 -2.06 15.29 3.67
N MET A 308 -1.00 14.60 4.12
CA MET A 308 -0.88 13.15 4.05
C MET A 308 -1.78 12.45 5.10
N MET A 309 -2.23 13.20 6.14
CA MET A 309 -3.12 12.66 7.18
C MET A 309 -4.57 12.57 6.71
N PRO A 310 -5.37 11.59 7.15
CA PRO A 310 -4.99 10.42 7.95
C PRO A 310 -4.48 9.25 7.10
N SER A 311 -4.32 9.40 5.80
CA SER A 311 -3.81 8.39 4.87
C SER A 311 -3.48 9.01 3.51
N LEU A 312 -2.38 8.60 2.89
CA LEU A 312 -2.02 8.96 1.51
C LEU A 312 -3.11 8.56 0.49
N ALA A 313 -3.86 7.50 0.78
CA ALA A 313 -4.99 7.06 -0.06
C ALA A 313 -6.11 8.10 -0.20
N LYS A 314 -6.14 9.14 0.65
CA LYS A 314 -7.12 10.24 0.62
C LYS A 314 -6.63 11.49 -0.11
N LEU A 315 -5.44 11.47 -0.67
CA LEU A 315 -4.95 12.53 -1.53
C LEU A 315 -5.83 12.67 -2.80
N LYS A 316 -5.77 13.84 -3.41
CA LYS A 316 -6.72 14.28 -4.43
C LYS A 316 -6.75 13.41 -5.69
N ASN A 317 -5.61 12.90 -6.11
CA ASN A 317 -5.44 12.11 -7.34
C ASN A 317 -4.24 11.17 -7.24
N ALA A 318 -4.09 10.26 -8.19
CA ALA A 318 -3.02 9.28 -8.22
C ALA A 318 -1.62 9.89 -8.37
N GLU A 319 -1.49 11.05 -9.05
CA GLU A 319 -0.21 11.74 -9.22
C GLU A 319 0.28 12.32 -7.90
N ASP A 320 -0.61 12.96 -7.12
CA ASP A 320 -0.29 13.45 -5.76
C ASP A 320 0.09 12.29 -4.82
N VAL A 321 -0.56 11.13 -4.94
CA VAL A 321 -0.19 9.92 -4.18
C VAL A 321 1.22 9.46 -4.54
N GLN A 322 1.55 9.36 -5.83
CA GLN A 322 2.89 8.97 -6.28
C GLN A 322 3.97 9.97 -5.84
N LEU A 323 3.64 11.28 -5.89
CA LEU A 323 4.54 12.34 -5.43
C LEU A 323 4.78 12.23 -3.92
N ALA A 324 3.73 12.06 -3.11
CA ALA A 324 3.87 11.93 -1.68
C ALA A 324 4.77 10.74 -1.30
N TYR A 325 4.57 9.57 -1.92
CA TYR A 325 5.47 8.43 -1.72
C TYR A 325 6.91 8.73 -2.16
N ALA A 326 7.11 9.42 -3.29
CA ALA A 326 8.43 9.79 -3.78
C ALA A 326 9.14 10.76 -2.82
N GLU A 327 8.42 11.75 -2.28
CA GLU A 327 8.96 12.70 -1.30
C GLU A 327 9.37 11.97 -0.01
N VAL A 328 8.45 11.23 0.63
CA VAL A 328 8.73 10.63 1.94
C VAL A 328 9.78 9.51 1.84
N SER A 329 9.80 8.70 0.78
CA SER A 329 10.83 7.66 0.60
C SER A 329 12.21 8.26 0.32
N SER A 330 12.30 9.32 -0.49
CA SER A 330 13.56 10.04 -0.72
C SER A 330 14.04 10.83 0.50
N MET A 331 13.12 11.26 1.39
CA MET A 331 13.48 11.79 2.71
C MET A 331 14.15 10.72 3.58
N MET A 332 13.72 9.44 3.49
CA MET A 332 14.36 8.35 4.23
C MET A 332 15.73 8.01 3.64
N GLU A 333 15.89 8.01 2.32
CA GLU A 333 17.20 7.86 1.69
C GLU A 333 18.15 8.98 2.14
N TYR A 334 17.70 10.24 2.13
CA TYR A 334 18.48 11.36 2.65
C TYR A 334 18.85 11.16 4.14
N LEU A 335 17.87 10.80 4.97
CA LEU A 335 18.07 10.58 6.40
C LEU A 335 19.10 9.47 6.66
N THR A 336 19.00 8.36 5.94
CA THR A 336 19.96 7.24 6.08
C THR A 336 21.35 7.58 5.52
N SER A 337 21.44 8.40 4.47
CA SER A 337 22.71 8.85 3.92
C SER A 337 23.53 9.69 4.92
N ILE A 338 22.85 10.46 5.79
CA ILE A 338 23.52 11.32 6.79
C ILE A 338 23.68 10.67 8.18
N LYS A 339 22.85 9.67 8.53
CA LYS A 339 22.80 9.08 9.89
C LYS A 339 22.94 7.56 9.92
N GLY A 340 22.90 6.90 8.76
CA GLY A 340 22.86 5.44 8.65
C GLY A 340 21.50 4.83 9.08
N HIS A 341 21.28 3.56 8.75
CA HIS A 341 20.02 2.86 9.07
C HIS A 341 19.73 2.75 10.57
N ALA A 342 20.76 2.82 11.43
CA ALA A 342 20.61 2.79 12.89
C ALA A 342 19.79 3.96 13.45
N ILE A 343 19.47 4.96 12.63
CA ILE A 343 18.58 6.07 13.02
C ILE A 343 17.15 5.58 13.29
N PHE A 344 16.63 4.64 12.51
CA PHE A 344 15.27 4.13 12.64
C PHE A 344 15.01 3.48 14.00
N PRO A 345 15.75 2.42 14.42
CA PRO A 345 15.51 1.81 15.72
C PRO A 345 15.64 2.78 16.89
N ARG A 346 16.57 3.77 16.84
CA ARG A 346 16.74 4.77 17.91
C ARG A 346 15.53 5.68 18.06
N ILE A 347 14.98 6.19 16.95
CA ILE A 347 13.77 7.02 16.97
C ILE A 347 12.58 6.21 17.51
N LEU A 348 12.42 4.97 17.05
CA LEU A 348 11.30 4.10 17.45
C LEU A 348 11.36 3.73 18.94
N GLU A 349 12.54 3.47 19.48
CA GLU A 349 12.76 3.16 20.90
C GLU A 349 12.43 4.36 21.81
N ASP A 350 12.88 5.55 21.42
CA ASP A 350 12.55 6.76 22.18
C ASP A 350 11.03 7.09 22.12
N LEU A 351 10.36 6.86 20.96
CA LEU A 351 8.91 7.02 20.85
C LEU A 351 8.14 6.06 21.76
N ALA A 352 8.61 4.84 21.92
CA ALA A 352 7.99 3.86 22.82
C ALA A 352 8.00 4.34 24.28
N SER A 353 8.96 5.19 24.67
CA SER A 353 9.05 5.76 26.03
C SER A 353 8.13 6.97 26.28
N ASN A 354 7.21 7.30 25.36
CA ASN A 354 6.22 8.37 25.48
C ASN A 354 6.76 9.82 25.39
N ALA A 355 7.92 9.99 24.72
CA ALA A 355 8.45 11.32 24.44
C ALA A 355 7.83 11.92 23.17
N GLU A 356 7.79 13.24 23.07
CA GLU A 356 7.25 13.96 21.91
C GLU A 356 8.15 13.78 20.68
N PHE A 357 7.54 13.52 19.51
CA PHE A 357 8.26 13.22 18.28
C PHE A 357 9.24 14.32 17.88
N GLU A 358 8.86 15.59 17.97
CA GLU A 358 9.69 16.73 17.59
C GLU A 358 11.01 16.77 18.38
N ASN A 359 10.94 16.51 19.69
CA ASN A 359 12.12 16.48 20.55
C ASN A 359 13.03 15.29 20.22
N ILE A 360 12.44 14.11 19.96
CA ILE A 360 13.17 12.91 19.53
C ILE A 360 13.84 13.17 18.18
N PHE A 361 13.11 13.77 17.24
CA PHE A 361 13.63 14.07 15.92
C PHE A 361 14.83 15.02 15.98
N ILE A 362 14.71 16.13 16.72
CA ILE A 362 15.83 17.07 16.94
C ILE A 362 17.02 16.37 17.61
N LYS A 363 16.77 15.56 18.64
CA LYS A 363 17.83 14.81 19.36
C LYS A 363 18.66 13.93 18.42
N HIS A 364 18.00 13.19 17.52
CA HIS A 364 18.70 12.20 16.68
C HIS A 364 19.15 12.77 15.34
N VAL A 365 18.37 13.67 14.74
CA VAL A 365 18.67 14.25 13.42
C VAL A 365 19.57 15.48 13.54
N GLY A 366 19.44 16.24 14.63
CA GLY A 366 20.22 17.45 14.88
C GLY A 366 19.60 18.73 14.31
N GLN A 367 18.38 18.66 13.83
CA GLN A 367 17.60 19.79 13.30
C GLN A 367 16.11 19.53 13.46
N ASP A 368 15.30 20.58 13.45
CA ASP A 368 13.85 20.47 13.43
C ASP A 368 13.33 19.97 12.07
N LEU A 369 12.05 19.65 11.99
CA LEU A 369 11.44 19.10 10.78
C LEU A 369 11.52 20.05 9.59
N ALA A 370 11.33 21.36 9.81
CA ALA A 370 11.41 22.35 8.74
C ALA A 370 12.85 22.47 8.18
N GLY A 371 13.84 22.50 9.05
CA GLY A 371 15.26 22.45 8.67
C GLY A 371 15.63 21.20 7.91
N PHE A 372 15.11 20.05 8.35
CA PHE A 372 15.30 18.76 7.67
C PHE A 372 14.68 18.76 6.27
N GLN A 373 13.43 19.22 6.12
CA GLN A 373 12.77 19.32 4.81
C GLN A 373 13.57 20.21 3.84
N LYS A 374 14.05 21.36 4.30
CA LYS A 374 14.89 22.26 3.50
C LYS A 374 16.22 21.62 3.10
N SER A 375 16.84 20.90 4.02
CA SER A 375 18.09 20.17 3.75
C SER A 375 17.87 19.05 2.74
N TRP A 376 16.80 18.27 2.90
CA TRP A 376 16.38 17.25 1.94
C TRP A 376 16.11 17.84 0.56
N GLU A 377 15.38 18.95 0.44
CA GLU A 377 15.12 19.60 -0.85
C GLU A 377 16.43 19.97 -1.57
N ASN A 378 17.36 20.56 -0.84
CA ASN A 378 18.66 20.93 -1.39
C ASN A 378 19.47 19.74 -1.86
N TRP A 379 19.33 18.60 -1.17
CA TRP A 379 19.92 17.33 -1.54
C TRP A 379 19.19 16.72 -2.75
N ALA A 380 17.85 16.66 -2.72
CA ALA A 380 17.03 16.08 -3.76
C ALA A 380 17.18 16.81 -5.12
N LYS A 381 17.36 18.16 -5.11
CA LYS A 381 17.65 18.96 -6.31
C LYS A 381 19.01 18.60 -6.96
N LYS A 382 19.89 17.91 -6.26
CA LYS A 382 21.19 17.47 -6.77
C LYS A 382 21.19 16.02 -7.27
N LEU A 383 20.08 15.28 -7.04
CA LEU A 383 19.93 13.93 -7.57
C LEU A 383 19.80 13.97 -9.11
N GLU A 384 20.43 13.01 -9.75
CA GLU A 384 20.27 12.77 -11.20
C GLU A 384 18.95 12.04 -11.50
N LEU A 385 17.83 12.67 -11.12
CA LEU A 385 16.51 12.11 -11.36
C LEU A 385 16.19 12.04 -12.86
N LYS A 386 15.68 10.91 -13.29
CA LYS A 386 15.26 10.70 -14.67
C LYS A 386 13.83 11.18 -14.86
N SER A 387 13.65 12.22 -15.69
CA SER A 387 12.31 12.63 -16.12
C SER A 387 11.97 11.96 -17.45
N ILE A 388 10.82 11.31 -17.50
CA ILE A 388 10.27 10.70 -18.72
C ILE A 388 9.04 11.53 -19.13
N PRO A 389 9.21 12.50 -20.05
CA PRO A 389 8.09 13.33 -20.48
C PRO A 389 6.98 12.48 -21.09
N GLY A 390 5.74 12.68 -20.61
CA GLY A 390 4.58 11.94 -21.08
C GLY A 390 4.49 10.49 -20.56
N ILE A 391 5.19 10.14 -19.47
CA ILE A 391 4.93 8.86 -18.80
C ILE A 391 3.49 8.83 -18.24
N GLU A 392 2.79 7.74 -18.44
CA GLU A 392 1.44 7.55 -17.92
C GLU A 392 1.48 7.09 -16.47
N VAL A 393 0.75 7.77 -15.57
CA VAL A 393 0.55 7.28 -14.21
C VAL A 393 -0.52 6.19 -14.26
N LEU A 394 -0.10 4.95 -14.04
CA LEU A 394 -0.99 3.79 -14.09
C LEU A 394 -1.87 3.74 -12.84
N THR A 395 -3.15 3.48 -13.05
CA THR A 395 -4.11 3.23 -11.96
C THR A 395 -4.35 1.74 -11.80
N THR A 396 -4.59 1.30 -10.56
CA THR A 396 -4.94 -0.08 -10.25
C THR A 396 -6.27 -0.47 -10.88
N GLU A 397 -6.30 -1.57 -11.63
CA GLU A 397 -7.48 -2.06 -12.34
C GLU A 397 -7.99 -3.36 -11.76
N PHE A 398 -9.20 -3.30 -11.21
CA PHE A 398 -9.87 -4.47 -10.66
C PHE A 398 -10.73 -5.17 -11.71
N LYS A 399 -10.73 -6.50 -11.71
CA LYS A 399 -11.63 -7.31 -12.53
C LYS A 399 -13.10 -7.05 -12.14
N ASN A 400 -13.98 -7.04 -13.13
CA ASN A 400 -15.43 -7.04 -12.85
C ASN A 400 -15.90 -8.45 -12.49
N ARG A 401 -17.04 -8.56 -11.77
CA ARG A 401 -17.64 -9.83 -11.35
C ARG A 401 -17.88 -10.84 -12.48
N GLN A 402 -17.93 -10.39 -13.72
CA GLN A 402 -18.14 -11.25 -14.90
C GLN A 402 -16.84 -11.71 -15.57
N GLY A 403 -15.66 -11.39 -15.00
CA GLY A 403 -14.36 -11.80 -15.54
C GLY A 403 -14.01 -11.22 -16.93
N LEU A 404 -14.84 -10.35 -17.49
CA LEU A 404 -14.85 -9.97 -18.91
C LEU A 404 -14.30 -8.57 -19.22
N GLU A 405 -13.77 -7.80 -18.25
CA GLU A 405 -12.96 -6.65 -18.61
C GLU A 405 -11.54 -7.14 -18.91
N SER A 406 -11.42 -7.62 -20.13
CA SER A 406 -10.17 -8.09 -20.67
C SER A 406 -9.22 -6.93 -20.95
N GLU A 407 -7.92 -7.21 -20.91
CA GLU A 407 -6.83 -6.38 -21.44
C GLU A 407 -7.19 -5.74 -22.81
N ASN A 408 -8.14 -6.33 -23.55
CA ASN A 408 -8.60 -5.87 -24.86
C ASN A 408 -9.34 -4.53 -24.84
N LYS A 409 -9.84 -4.05 -23.69
CA LYS A 409 -10.54 -2.75 -23.61
C LYS A 409 -9.69 -1.62 -23.04
N GLU A 410 -8.43 -1.88 -22.70
CA GLU A 410 -7.53 -0.89 -22.10
C GLU A 410 -7.19 0.28 -23.02
N TYR A 411 -7.26 0.08 -24.34
CA TYR A 411 -7.12 1.19 -25.30
C TYR A 411 -8.10 2.34 -25.02
N LYS A 412 -9.23 2.08 -24.33
CA LYS A 412 -10.21 3.12 -23.98
C LYS A 412 -9.65 4.18 -23.03
N LYS A 413 -8.57 3.85 -22.29
CA LYS A 413 -7.89 4.75 -21.35
C LYS A 413 -6.87 5.68 -22.00
N LEU A 414 -6.46 5.40 -23.25
CA LEU A 414 -5.56 6.28 -23.97
C LEU A 414 -6.14 7.71 -24.05
N ASN A 415 -5.34 8.70 -23.75
CA ASN A 415 -5.78 10.09 -23.65
C ASN A 415 -6.30 10.67 -24.99
N SER A 416 -5.69 10.25 -26.11
CA SER A 416 -6.09 10.69 -27.45
C SER A 416 -7.24 9.83 -27.99
N ARG A 417 -8.37 10.48 -28.40
CA ARG A 417 -9.47 9.81 -29.08
C ARG A 417 -9.02 9.14 -30.37
N LYS A 418 -8.12 9.79 -31.12
CA LYS A 418 -7.57 9.25 -32.37
C LYS A 418 -6.72 8.02 -32.10
N ALA A 419 -5.84 8.05 -31.09
CA ALA A 419 -5.07 6.88 -30.66
C ALA A 419 -5.98 5.73 -30.24
N ARG A 420 -7.08 5.97 -29.50
CA ARG A 420 -8.06 4.94 -29.14
C ARG A 420 -8.68 4.26 -30.36
N ASN A 421 -9.15 5.05 -31.34
CA ASN A 421 -9.78 4.52 -32.55
C ASN A 421 -8.80 3.69 -33.40
N LEU A 422 -7.57 4.18 -33.57
CA LEU A 422 -6.52 3.47 -34.30
C LEU A 422 -6.12 2.17 -33.60
N THR A 423 -6.01 2.20 -32.27
CA THR A 423 -5.72 0.98 -31.48
C THR A 423 -6.84 -0.04 -31.61
N PHE A 424 -8.09 0.39 -31.54
CA PHE A 424 -9.24 -0.49 -31.74
C PHE A 424 -9.26 -1.11 -33.15
N LEU A 425 -8.96 -0.30 -34.20
CA LEU A 425 -8.82 -0.82 -35.56
C LEU A 425 -7.68 -1.84 -35.67
N GLY A 426 -6.55 -1.55 -35.03
CA GLY A 426 -5.43 -2.49 -34.92
C GLY A 426 -5.84 -3.82 -34.26
N ASP A 427 -6.63 -3.77 -33.18
CA ASP A 427 -7.14 -4.96 -32.50
C ASP A 427 -8.06 -5.80 -33.42
N ILE A 428 -8.95 -5.15 -34.20
CA ILE A 428 -9.82 -5.82 -35.16
C ILE A 428 -8.97 -6.48 -36.29
N LEU A 429 -8.00 -5.77 -36.83
CA LEU A 429 -7.13 -6.29 -37.88
C LEU A 429 -6.30 -7.48 -37.35
N LYS A 430 -5.76 -7.37 -36.14
CA LYS A 430 -5.01 -8.46 -35.48
C LYS A 430 -5.89 -9.69 -35.26
N SER A 431 -7.12 -9.53 -34.80
CA SER A 431 -8.06 -10.64 -34.58
C SER A 431 -8.48 -11.36 -35.85
N ARG A 432 -8.24 -10.75 -37.02
CA ARG A 432 -8.46 -11.32 -38.37
C ARG A 432 -7.17 -11.73 -39.05
N ASP A 433 -6.08 -11.87 -38.30
CA ASP A 433 -4.73 -12.25 -38.80
C ASP A 433 -4.10 -11.26 -39.79
N HIS A 434 -4.67 -10.05 -39.92
CA HIS A 434 -4.10 -8.98 -40.75
C HIS A 434 -2.96 -8.26 -40.03
N PHE A 435 -1.94 -8.99 -39.58
CA PHE A 435 -0.87 -8.49 -38.69
C PHE A 435 -0.12 -7.28 -39.26
N LYS A 436 0.22 -7.29 -40.60
CA LYS A 436 0.92 -6.16 -41.22
C LYS A 436 0.08 -4.87 -41.18
N ALA A 437 -1.22 -4.96 -41.39
CA ALA A 437 -2.13 -3.82 -41.30
C ALA A 437 -2.31 -3.38 -39.84
N ALA A 438 -2.43 -4.31 -38.91
CA ALA A 438 -2.50 -4.00 -37.46
C ALA A 438 -1.26 -3.24 -37.00
N ILE A 439 -0.06 -3.62 -37.41
CA ILE A 439 1.21 -2.91 -37.12
C ILE A 439 1.14 -1.45 -37.58
N ILE A 440 0.60 -1.18 -38.78
CA ILE A 440 0.47 0.17 -39.32
C ILE A 440 -0.44 1.02 -38.40
N GLU A 441 -1.58 0.47 -38.03
CA GLU A 441 -2.55 1.21 -37.19
C GLU A 441 -2.03 1.43 -35.77
N TYR A 442 -1.34 0.46 -35.15
CA TYR A 442 -0.69 0.65 -33.86
C TYR A 442 0.46 1.67 -33.91
N LYS A 443 1.26 1.70 -34.99
CA LYS A 443 2.28 2.74 -35.18
C LYS A 443 1.66 4.13 -35.26
N LYS A 444 0.57 4.30 -36.04
CA LYS A 444 -0.17 5.55 -36.11
C LYS A 444 -0.73 5.93 -34.72
N ALA A 445 -1.30 4.96 -33.99
CA ALA A 445 -1.81 5.19 -32.63
C ALA A 445 -0.70 5.67 -31.68
N LEU A 446 0.50 5.09 -31.78
CA LEU A 446 1.66 5.49 -30.99
C LEU A 446 2.12 6.93 -31.32
N GLY A 447 2.09 7.32 -32.59
CA GLY A 447 2.39 8.69 -33.04
C GLY A 447 1.35 9.74 -32.61
N GLU A 448 0.10 9.34 -32.44
CA GLU A 448 -1.02 10.20 -31.99
C GLU A 448 -1.17 10.25 -30.46
N SER A 449 -0.44 9.41 -29.73
CA SER A 449 -0.45 9.41 -28.27
C SER A 449 0.51 10.47 -27.73
N SER A 450 0.00 11.35 -26.89
CA SER A 450 0.83 12.32 -26.15
C SER A 450 1.53 11.70 -24.94
N THR A 451 1.18 10.46 -24.59
CA THR A 451 1.73 9.74 -23.44
C THR A 451 2.34 8.40 -23.84
N HIS A 452 3.33 7.98 -23.07
CA HIS A 452 3.90 6.64 -23.17
C HIS A 452 2.98 5.64 -22.49
N SER A 453 2.27 4.82 -23.27
CA SER A 453 1.37 3.79 -22.75
C SER A 453 1.98 2.39 -22.90
N PRO A 454 2.12 1.62 -21.79
CA PRO A 454 2.60 0.25 -21.88
C PRO A 454 1.64 -0.64 -22.67
N VAL A 455 0.36 -0.31 -22.70
CA VAL A 455 -0.65 -1.04 -23.49
C VAL A 455 -0.33 -0.96 -24.98
N LEU A 456 -0.06 0.25 -25.50
CA LEU A 456 0.29 0.42 -26.91
C LEU A 456 1.62 -0.25 -27.26
N PHE A 457 2.64 -0.09 -26.40
CA PHE A 457 3.93 -0.76 -26.63
C PHE A 457 3.73 -2.28 -26.75
N ASN A 458 2.96 -2.88 -25.85
CA ASN A 458 2.74 -4.32 -25.82
C ASN A 458 1.83 -4.82 -26.95
N LYS A 459 0.81 -4.08 -27.39
CA LYS A 459 -0.02 -4.46 -28.54
C LYS A 459 0.81 -4.48 -29.84
N LEU A 460 1.63 -3.45 -30.07
CA LEU A 460 2.52 -3.38 -31.21
C LEU A 460 3.61 -4.46 -31.15
N ALA A 461 4.29 -4.59 -30.01
CA ALA A 461 5.35 -5.58 -29.82
C ALA A 461 4.83 -7.02 -29.96
N GLY A 462 3.68 -7.34 -29.35
CA GLY A 462 3.05 -8.66 -29.48
C GLY A 462 2.65 -8.98 -30.94
N THR A 463 2.33 -7.95 -31.76
CA THR A 463 2.05 -8.15 -33.18
C THR A 463 3.35 -8.34 -33.97
N TYR A 464 4.44 -7.67 -33.58
CA TYR A 464 5.77 -7.95 -34.15
C TYR A 464 6.24 -9.37 -33.84
N LEU A 465 5.99 -9.91 -32.65
CA LEU A 465 6.31 -11.29 -32.30
C LEU A 465 5.58 -12.28 -33.26
N GLN A 466 4.29 -12.03 -33.54
CA GLN A 466 3.50 -12.86 -34.47
C GLN A 466 4.06 -12.83 -35.90
N THR A 467 4.69 -11.74 -36.30
CA THR A 467 5.30 -11.58 -37.62
C THR A 467 6.81 -11.86 -37.62
N ARG A 468 7.36 -12.37 -36.54
CA ARG A 468 8.79 -12.67 -36.32
C ARG A 468 9.73 -11.46 -36.47
N ASN A 469 9.21 -10.25 -36.30
CA ASN A 469 10.00 -9.03 -36.28
C ASN A 469 10.57 -8.84 -34.85
N TYR A 470 11.47 -9.73 -34.47
CA TYR A 470 11.96 -9.84 -33.08
C TYR A 470 12.75 -8.61 -32.62
N HIS A 471 13.53 -8.00 -33.52
CA HIS A 471 14.30 -6.80 -33.18
C HIS A 471 13.40 -5.61 -32.78
N GLU A 472 12.38 -5.32 -33.60
CA GLU A 472 11.43 -4.25 -33.35
C GLU A 472 10.59 -4.52 -32.08
N ALA A 473 10.22 -5.77 -31.85
CA ALA A 473 9.55 -6.18 -30.63
C ALA A 473 10.42 -5.92 -29.40
N GLU A 474 11.71 -6.31 -29.44
CA GLU A 474 12.65 -6.14 -28.35
C GLU A 474 12.85 -4.67 -27.97
N VAL A 475 13.05 -3.79 -28.95
CA VAL A 475 13.23 -2.35 -28.73
C VAL A 475 12.04 -1.75 -27.98
N LEU A 476 10.80 -2.07 -28.40
CA LEU A 476 9.59 -1.58 -27.77
C LEU A 476 9.38 -2.16 -26.37
N LEU A 477 9.63 -3.46 -26.20
CA LEU A 477 9.47 -4.13 -24.92
C LEU A 477 10.49 -3.65 -23.88
N LYS A 478 11.76 -3.46 -24.29
CA LYS A 478 12.78 -2.87 -23.41
C LYS A 478 12.43 -1.44 -23.00
N LYS A 479 11.88 -0.64 -23.94
CA LYS A 479 11.37 0.70 -23.63
C LYS A 479 10.20 0.64 -22.64
N SER A 480 9.24 -0.27 -22.86
CA SER A 480 8.13 -0.49 -21.93
C SER A 480 8.63 -0.90 -20.53
N LEU A 481 9.57 -1.83 -20.46
CA LEU A 481 10.16 -2.30 -19.21
C LEU A 481 10.89 -1.18 -18.45
N ALA A 482 11.63 -0.33 -19.16
CA ALA A 482 12.36 0.78 -18.55
C ALA A 482 11.42 1.84 -17.95
N PHE A 483 10.23 2.02 -18.52
CA PHE A 483 9.23 2.99 -18.02
C PHE A 483 8.26 2.37 -17.00
N PHE A 484 7.93 1.10 -17.20
CA PHE A 484 6.93 0.35 -16.44
C PHE A 484 7.49 -1.05 -16.08
N PRO A 485 8.42 -1.13 -15.12
CA PRO A 485 9.16 -2.38 -14.82
C PRO A 485 8.26 -3.54 -14.37
N ASP A 486 7.12 -3.23 -13.74
CA ASP A 486 6.18 -4.21 -13.21
C ASP A 486 4.96 -4.45 -14.12
N PHE A 487 5.03 -4.02 -15.39
CA PHE A 487 3.93 -4.25 -16.31
C PHE A 487 3.94 -5.70 -16.81
N HIS A 488 3.07 -6.52 -16.24
CA HIS A 488 3.00 -7.97 -16.46
C HIS A 488 3.09 -8.39 -17.94
N THR A 489 2.29 -7.76 -18.82
CA THR A 489 2.26 -8.10 -20.25
C THR A 489 3.62 -7.87 -20.94
N THR A 490 4.40 -6.86 -20.48
CA THR A 490 5.76 -6.62 -20.99
C THR A 490 6.69 -7.78 -20.64
N LEU A 491 6.60 -8.26 -19.40
CA LEU A 491 7.42 -9.38 -18.93
C LEU A 491 7.08 -10.67 -19.68
N VAL A 492 5.78 -10.95 -19.88
CA VAL A 492 5.33 -12.11 -20.68
C VAL A 492 5.83 -12.02 -22.11
N ASN A 493 5.68 -10.87 -22.78
CA ASN A 493 6.12 -10.69 -24.15
C ASN A 493 7.65 -10.78 -24.30
N LEU A 494 8.43 -10.30 -23.32
CA LEU A 494 9.89 -10.49 -23.30
C LEU A 494 10.25 -11.98 -23.11
N GLY A 495 9.56 -12.67 -22.21
CA GLY A 495 9.71 -14.11 -22.05
C GLY A 495 9.46 -14.87 -23.36
N GLU A 496 8.39 -14.55 -24.09
CA GLU A 496 8.06 -15.14 -25.39
C GLU A 496 9.11 -14.81 -26.47
N LEU A 497 9.59 -13.57 -26.51
CA LEU A 497 10.65 -13.15 -27.42
C LEU A 497 11.89 -14.03 -27.27
N TYR A 498 12.40 -14.12 -26.05
CA TYR A 498 13.62 -14.89 -25.77
C TYR A 498 13.39 -16.40 -25.88
N PHE A 499 12.21 -16.89 -25.50
CA PHE A 499 11.84 -18.30 -25.71
C PHE A 499 11.86 -18.67 -27.20
N SER A 500 11.26 -17.82 -28.06
CA SER A 500 11.22 -18.03 -29.52
C SER A 500 12.61 -18.00 -30.15
N ASN A 501 13.54 -17.25 -29.57
CA ASN A 501 14.95 -17.17 -29.98
C ASN A 501 15.85 -18.19 -29.26
N GLN A 502 15.30 -19.19 -28.57
CA GLN A 502 16.01 -20.22 -27.81
C GLN A 502 16.89 -19.69 -26.65
N GLY A 503 16.71 -18.44 -26.26
CA GLY A 503 17.37 -17.81 -25.12
C GLY A 503 16.68 -18.20 -23.80
N TYR A 504 16.66 -19.49 -23.46
CA TYR A 504 15.84 -20.03 -22.38
C TYR A 504 16.18 -19.48 -21.00
N GLU A 505 17.47 -19.21 -20.70
CA GLU A 505 17.85 -18.58 -19.42
C GLU A 505 17.27 -17.18 -19.27
N THR A 506 17.32 -16.37 -20.31
CA THR A 506 16.73 -15.03 -20.29
C THR A 506 15.20 -15.10 -20.25
N ALA A 507 14.59 -16.04 -20.99
CA ALA A 507 13.15 -16.28 -20.95
C ALA A 507 12.68 -16.67 -19.54
N ARG A 508 13.45 -17.52 -18.83
CA ARG A 508 13.21 -17.90 -17.44
C ARG A 508 13.07 -16.67 -16.54
N VAL A 509 14.05 -15.77 -16.58
CA VAL A 509 14.05 -14.56 -15.75
C VAL A 509 12.78 -13.72 -15.95
N TYR A 510 12.35 -13.54 -17.21
CA TYR A 510 11.16 -12.74 -17.48
C TYR A 510 9.86 -13.45 -17.10
N PHE A 511 9.74 -14.75 -17.33
CA PHE A 511 8.54 -15.49 -16.95
C PHE A 511 8.45 -15.65 -15.42
N GLU A 512 9.56 -15.85 -14.69
CA GLU A 512 9.58 -15.83 -13.23
C GLU A 512 9.07 -14.48 -12.69
N LYS A 513 9.57 -13.37 -13.24
CA LYS A 513 9.07 -12.03 -12.87
C LYS A 513 7.59 -11.86 -13.21
N ALA A 514 7.14 -12.35 -14.37
CA ALA A 514 5.73 -12.27 -14.75
C ALA A 514 4.82 -13.03 -13.77
N VAL A 515 5.19 -14.24 -13.38
CA VAL A 515 4.46 -15.05 -12.38
C VAL A 515 4.49 -14.38 -11.00
N HIS A 516 5.60 -13.73 -10.63
CA HIS A 516 5.67 -12.97 -9.38
C HIS A 516 4.68 -11.78 -9.36
N ILE A 517 4.50 -11.08 -10.48
CA ILE A 517 3.53 -9.96 -10.57
C ILE A 517 2.09 -10.45 -10.65
N ASN A 518 1.84 -11.50 -11.42
CA ASN A 518 0.51 -12.10 -11.58
C ASN A 518 0.58 -13.63 -11.54
N PRO A 519 0.53 -14.22 -10.35
CA PRO A 519 0.56 -15.68 -10.20
C PRO A 519 -0.68 -16.40 -10.74
N PHE A 520 -1.70 -15.67 -11.18
CA PHE A 520 -2.93 -16.23 -11.75
C PHE A 520 -2.94 -16.27 -13.29
N ASN A 521 -1.79 -16.03 -13.94
CA ASN A 521 -1.71 -16.10 -15.40
C ASN A 521 -1.28 -17.51 -15.85
N PRO A 522 -2.22 -18.34 -16.39
CA PRO A 522 -1.91 -19.73 -16.73
C PRO A 522 -0.88 -19.83 -17.87
N PHE A 523 -0.88 -18.87 -18.79
CA PHE A 523 0.07 -18.85 -19.91
C PHE A 523 1.53 -18.69 -19.42
N ALA A 524 1.77 -17.78 -18.46
CA ALA A 524 3.11 -17.57 -17.91
C ALA A 524 3.62 -18.83 -17.19
N HIS A 525 2.76 -19.54 -16.45
CA HIS A 525 3.10 -20.82 -15.80
C HIS A 525 3.43 -21.92 -16.82
N MET A 526 2.58 -22.10 -17.84
CA MET A 526 2.86 -23.09 -18.89
C MET A 526 4.20 -22.83 -19.59
N ARG A 527 4.48 -21.57 -19.90
CA ARG A 527 5.74 -21.19 -20.53
C ARG A 527 6.94 -21.44 -19.62
N LEU A 528 6.81 -21.13 -18.36
CA LEU A 528 7.86 -21.35 -17.37
C LEU A 528 8.15 -22.85 -17.19
N ILE A 529 7.13 -23.69 -17.14
CA ILE A 529 7.27 -25.17 -17.14
C ILE A 529 8.06 -25.63 -18.36
N HIS A 530 7.74 -25.14 -19.57
CA HIS A 530 8.47 -25.48 -20.79
C HIS A 530 9.94 -24.98 -20.76
N VAL A 531 10.17 -23.79 -20.21
CA VAL A 531 11.52 -23.24 -20.06
C VAL A 531 12.35 -24.09 -19.10
N TYR A 532 11.81 -24.49 -17.96
CA TYR A 532 12.50 -25.35 -17.00
C TYR A 532 12.81 -26.73 -17.62
N ASP A 533 11.90 -27.26 -18.45
CA ASP A 533 12.13 -28.50 -19.19
C ASP A 533 13.32 -28.36 -20.16
N LYS A 534 13.38 -27.26 -20.94
CA LYS A 534 14.49 -26.98 -21.85
C LYS A 534 15.84 -26.78 -21.15
N LEU A 535 15.82 -26.29 -19.92
CA LEU A 535 17.01 -26.06 -19.09
C LEU A 535 17.41 -27.26 -18.25
N GLY A 536 16.61 -28.34 -18.23
CA GLY A 536 16.87 -29.54 -17.41
C GLY A 536 16.62 -29.32 -15.91
N LEU A 537 15.87 -28.28 -15.52
CA LEU A 537 15.56 -27.91 -14.15
C LEU A 537 14.33 -28.69 -13.64
N ALA A 538 14.50 -29.99 -13.42
CA ALA A 538 13.39 -30.90 -13.12
C ALA A 538 12.63 -30.54 -11.84
N ARG A 539 13.33 -30.11 -10.77
CA ARG A 539 12.71 -29.71 -9.49
C ARG A 539 11.84 -28.46 -9.64
N ASP A 540 12.36 -27.45 -10.34
CA ASP A 540 11.64 -26.19 -10.55
C ASP A 540 10.42 -26.40 -11.46
N LYS A 541 10.55 -27.24 -12.50
CA LYS A 541 9.45 -27.68 -13.34
C LYS A 541 8.33 -28.32 -12.54
N GLU A 542 8.66 -29.28 -11.66
CA GLU A 542 7.67 -29.97 -10.83
C GLU A 542 6.97 -28.99 -9.86
N LEU A 543 7.72 -28.11 -9.20
CA LEU A 543 7.18 -27.10 -8.32
C LEU A 543 6.22 -26.17 -9.08
N GLN A 544 6.63 -25.70 -10.26
CA GLN A 544 5.82 -24.83 -11.10
C GLN A 544 4.54 -25.51 -11.60
N ALA A 545 4.60 -26.78 -11.94
CA ALA A 545 3.44 -27.58 -12.33
C ALA A 545 2.44 -27.75 -11.17
N ARG A 546 2.92 -27.95 -9.95
CA ARG A 546 2.05 -27.99 -8.75
C ARG A 546 1.34 -26.66 -8.53
N GLN A 547 2.05 -25.54 -8.70
CA GLN A 547 1.45 -24.21 -8.56
C GLN A 547 0.40 -23.94 -9.64
N PHE A 548 0.66 -24.38 -10.87
CA PHE A 548 -0.29 -24.27 -11.98
C PHE A 548 -1.63 -24.95 -11.66
N ASN A 549 -1.62 -26.10 -10.98
CA ASN A 549 -2.84 -26.84 -10.62
C ASN A 549 -3.80 -26.07 -9.69
N TYR A 550 -3.36 -24.99 -9.04
CA TYR A 550 -4.27 -24.16 -8.23
C TYR A 550 -5.13 -23.20 -9.07
N ILE A 551 -4.76 -22.95 -10.32
CA ILE A 551 -5.37 -21.94 -11.18
C ILE A 551 -5.98 -22.50 -12.46
N ASP A 552 -5.73 -23.78 -12.78
CA ASP A 552 -6.30 -24.50 -13.92
C ASP A 552 -7.64 -25.19 -13.49
#